data_4660f8a0699d54d05306bbe7be6617e6
#
_entry.id   4660f8a0699d54d05306bbe7be6617e6
#
_cell.length_a   1.000
_cell.length_b   1.000
_cell.length_c   1.000
_cell.angle_alpha   90.00
_cell.angle_beta   90.00
_cell.angle_gamma   90.00
#
_symmetry.space_group_name_H-M   'P 1'
#
loop_
_entity.id
_entity.type
_entity.pdbx_description
1 polymer ?
#
loop_
_entity_poly.entity_id
_entity_poly.type
_entity_poly.pdbx_seq_one_letter_code
_entity_poly.pdbx_strand_id
1 'polypeptide(L)'
;MPTVREIEQALFALAPKETAMSWDNVGQLLGDPEMEVSRVLVALDITEAVADEAIASGCQLIVAHHPVMNCKWLPVQTVRSDTPQGHLLLKLLRNGVSAVCMHTNLDLAEGGVNDCLAETLKLVDPGPLGDEDGLCRMGTLAAPMPLADFARFVCKALNCNGVRYADAGKIVHRVAVGGGACGDYEEVAVAAGCDTFVTSDLTYHAFLDAAGKGINLIDAGHFPTEDPVCQRVVAYLNERFPELSVTKSVAHKEVIRYYVDG
;
A
#
# COMPACT_ATOMS: atom_id res chain seq x y z
N MET A 1 -18.83 -8.89 20.82
CA MET A 1 -18.27 -8.36 19.55
C MET A 1 -17.15 -7.40 19.92
N PRO A 2 -16.00 -7.39 19.25
CA PRO A 2 -14.97 -6.41 19.51
C PRO A 2 -15.45 -5.00 19.12
N THR A 3 -14.91 -3.99 19.80
CA THR A 3 -15.14 -2.58 19.47
C THR A 3 -14.14 -2.11 18.43
N VAL A 4 -14.39 -0.96 17.78
CA VAL A 4 -13.45 -0.31 16.88
C VAL A 4 -12.11 -0.08 17.58
N ARG A 5 -12.10 0.35 18.84
CA ARG A 5 -10.91 0.54 19.68
C ARG A 5 -10.09 -0.73 19.84
N GLU A 6 -10.74 -1.86 20.11
CA GLU A 6 -10.03 -3.15 20.27
C GLU A 6 -9.41 -3.61 18.96
N ILE A 7 -10.09 -3.39 17.83
CA ILE A 7 -9.55 -3.68 16.50
C ILE A 7 -8.38 -2.75 16.18
N GLU A 8 -8.48 -1.45 16.45
CA GLU A 8 -7.38 -0.50 16.28
C GLU A 8 -6.16 -0.90 17.13
N GLN A 9 -6.35 -1.28 18.39
CA GLN A 9 -5.26 -1.75 19.25
C GLN A 9 -4.58 -3.01 18.68
N ALA A 10 -5.35 -3.94 18.13
CA ALA A 10 -4.78 -5.11 17.46
C ALA A 10 -3.98 -4.73 16.20
N LEU A 11 -4.48 -3.78 15.41
CA LEU A 11 -3.75 -3.26 14.24
C LEU A 11 -2.44 -2.55 14.66
N PHE A 12 -2.44 -1.81 15.77
CA PHE A 12 -1.22 -1.23 16.31
C PHE A 12 -0.28 -2.26 16.96
N ALA A 13 -0.75 -3.44 17.32
CA ALA A 13 0.14 -4.54 17.68
C ALA A 13 0.84 -5.16 16.45
N LEU A 14 0.23 -5.09 15.27
CA LEU A 14 0.84 -5.46 13.99
C LEU A 14 1.81 -4.38 13.49
N ALA A 15 1.41 -3.13 13.53
CA ALA A 15 2.15 -1.97 13.04
C ALA A 15 2.05 -0.81 14.03
N PRO A 16 3.03 -0.65 14.95
CA PRO A 16 2.95 0.32 16.04
C PRO A 16 2.73 1.75 15.54
N LYS A 17 1.86 2.49 16.20
CA LYS A 17 1.53 3.87 15.82
C LYS A 17 2.75 4.78 15.82
N GLU A 18 3.67 4.55 16.76
CA GLU A 18 4.86 5.34 17.00
C GLU A 18 5.88 5.24 15.87
N THR A 19 5.77 4.22 15.02
CA THR A 19 6.63 4.05 13.83
C THR A 19 6.16 4.88 12.64
N ALA A 20 4.96 5.43 12.68
CA ALA A 20 4.47 6.29 11.60
C ALA A 20 5.34 7.53 11.43
N MET A 21 5.50 7.96 10.18
CA MET A 21 6.20 9.21 9.85
C MET A 21 5.53 10.40 10.57
N SER A 22 6.32 11.37 11.02
CA SER A 22 5.84 12.50 11.85
C SER A 22 4.77 13.38 11.19
N TRP A 23 4.69 13.34 9.86
CA TRP A 23 3.70 14.08 9.07
C TRP A 23 2.42 13.29 8.78
N ASP A 24 2.37 12.02 9.18
CA ASP A 24 1.31 11.08 8.83
C ASP A 24 0.11 11.16 9.80
N ASN A 25 -1.00 10.54 9.40
CA ASN A 25 -2.22 10.50 10.19
C ASN A 25 -2.79 9.07 10.20
N VAL A 26 -2.43 8.29 11.20
CA VAL A 26 -2.79 6.89 11.33
C VAL A 26 -3.67 6.60 12.55
N GLY A 27 -4.43 5.52 12.48
CA GLY A 27 -5.36 5.07 13.50
C GLY A 27 -6.81 5.35 13.13
N GLN A 28 -7.69 5.40 14.12
CA GLN A 28 -9.10 5.72 13.89
C GLN A 28 -9.24 7.20 13.52
N LEU A 29 -9.59 7.47 12.28
CA LEU A 29 -9.75 8.83 11.75
C LEU A 29 -11.22 9.28 11.72
N LEU A 30 -12.16 8.35 11.81
CA LEU A 30 -13.58 8.62 11.70
C LEU A 30 -14.40 7.61 12.50
N GLY A 31 -15.48 8.07 13.13
CA GLY A 31 -16.49 7.19 13.77
C GLY A 31 -16.37 7.08 15.29
N ASP A 32 -17.09 6.12 15.86
CA ASP A 32 -17.18 5.88 17.28
C ASP A 32 -16.24 4.73 17.71
N PRO A 33 -15.26 4.98 18.61
CA PRO A 33 -14.33 3.95 19.06
C PRO A 33 -15.01 2.84 19.90
N GLU A 34 -16.14 3.12 20.52
CA GLU A 34 -16.87 2.15 21.35
C GLU A 34 -17.91 1.34 20.55
N MET A 35 -18.06 1.60 19.27
CA MET A 35 -18.99 0.86 18.42
C MET A 35 -18.56 -0.60 18.28
N GLU A 36 -19.49 -1.52 18.54
CA GLU A 36 -19.30 -2.96 18.28
C GLU A 36 -19.26 -3.24 16.79
N VAL A 37 -18.33 -4.10 16.38
CA VAL A 37 -18.07 -4.46 15.00
C VAL A 37 -18.34 -5.93 14.77
N SER A 38 -19.05 -6.26 13.70
CA SER A 38 -19.27 -7.61 13.24
C SER A 38 -18.70 -7.83 11.81
N ARG A 39 -18.63 -6.77 11.03
CA ARG A 39 -18.16 -6.81 9.64
C ARG A 39 -17.16 -5.71 9.37
N VAL A 40 -16.04 -6.09 8.78
CA VAL A 40 -14.94 -5.20 8.39
C VAL A 40 -14.68 -5.31 6.89
N LEU A 41 -14.59 -4.17 6.22
CA LEU A 41 -14.10 -4.09 4.85
C LEU A 41 -12.66 -3.57 4.84
N VAL A 42 -11.76 -4.25 4.14
CA VAL A 42 -10.35 -3.83 4.00
C VAL A 42 -10.12 -3.32 2.59
N ALA A 43 -9.51 -2.16 2.44
CA ALA A 43 -9.20 -1.55 1.15
C ALA A 43 -7.87 -0.78 1.21
N LEU A 44 -7.29 -0.44 0.06
CA LEU A 44 -6.13 0.45 0.02
C LEU A 44 -6.57 1.90 0.30
N ASP A 45 -7.58 2.37 -0.43
CA ASP A 45 -8.18 3.70 -0.27
C ASP A 45 -9.65 3.62 0.10
N ILE A 46 -10.16 4.62 0.82
CA ILE A 46 -11.59 4.79 1.05
C ILE A 46 -12.16 5.74 -0.02
N THR A 47 -12.61 5.14 -1.11
CA THR A 47 -13.29 5.85 -2.20
C THR A 47 -14.81 5.85 -2.01
N GLU A 48 -15.56 6.62 -2.83
CA GLU A 48 -17.03 6.56 -2.83
C GLU A 48 -17.55 5.14 -3.10
N ALA A 49 -16.93 4.41 -4.02
CA ALA A 49 -17.31 3.04 -4.35
C ALA A 49 -17.03 2.08 -3.16
N VAL A 50 -15.93 2.25 -2.44
CA VAL A 50 -15.62 1.48 -1.23
C VAL A 50 -16.60 1.80 -0.10
N ALA A 51 -16.97 3.06 0.07
CA ALA A 51 -17.98 3.47 1.04
C ALA A 51 -19.37 2.85 0.72
N ASP A 52 -19.75 2.86 -0.56
CA ASP A 52 -21.00 2.21 -1.00
C ASP A 52 -20.98 0.71 -0.77
N GLU A 53 -19.87 0.03 -1.05
CA GLU A 53 -19.67 -1.39 -0.79
C GLU A 53 -19.79 -1.71 0.71
N ALA A 54 -19.11 -0.93 1.56
CA ALA A 54 -19.16 -1.11 3.02
C ALA A 54 -20.60 -0.96 3.57
N ILE A 55 -21.31 0.08 3.14
CA ILE A 55 -22.70 0.34 3.53
C ILE A 55 -23.61 -0.77 3.06
N ALA A 56 -23.53 -1.16 1.78
CA ALA A 56 -24.37 -2.22 1.20
C ALA A 56 -24.12 -3.60 1.86
N SER A 57 -22.88 -3.86 2.28
CA SER A 57 -22.49 -5.09 2.97
C SER A 57 -22.76 -5.06 4.48
N GLY A 58 -23.24 -3.92 5.02
CA GLY A 58 -23.51 -3.74 6.44
C GLY A 58 -22.23 -3.77 7.30
N CYS A 59 -21.11 -3.26 6.78
CA CYS A 59 -19.88 -3.13 7.55
C CYS A 59 -19.95 -1.94 8.51
N GLN A 60 -19.47 -2.13 9.74
CA GLN A 60 -19.34 -1.06 10.74
C GLN A 60 -17.97 -0.39 10.65
N LEU A 61 -16.98 -1.04 10.05
CA LEU A 61 -15.60 -0.56 10.00
C LEU A 61 -15.00 -0.77 8.62
N ILE A 62 -14.31 0.27 8.12
CA ILE A 62 -13.36 0.14 7.02
C ILE A 62 -11.95 0.24 7.61
N VAL A 63 -11.09 -0.71 7.31
CA VAL A 63 -9.64 -0.62 7.55
C VAL A 63 -8.97 -0.32 6.23
N ALA A 64 -8.29 0.82 6.13
CA ALA A 64 -7.62 1.26 4.92
C ALA A 64 -6.14 1.47 5.15
N HIS A 65 -5.35 1.41 4.06
CA HIS A 65 -3.96 1.82 4.10
C HIS A 65 -3.85 3.35 4.08
N HIS A 66 -4.37 3.99 3.05
CA HIS A 66 -4.28 5.44 2.93
C HIS A 66 -5.21 6.18 3.90
N PRO A 67 -4.71 7.24 4.55
CA PRO A 67 -5.53 8.09 5.42
C PRO A 67 -6.69 8.74 4.66
N VAL A 68 -7.89 8.62 5.21
CA VAL A 68 -9.09 9.20 4.63
C VAL A 68 -9.18 10.72 4.82
N MET A 69 -8.34 11.29 5.69
CA MET A 69 -8.29 12.73 5.95
C MET A 69 -7.00 13.16 6.66
N ASN A 70 -6.67 14.45 6.52
CA ASN A 70 -5.59 15.13 7.26
C ASN A 70 -4.20 14.48 7.10
N CYS A 71 -3.90 14.01 5.90
CA CYS A 71 -2.53 13.69 5.49
C CYS A 71 -1.95 14.84 4.63
N LYS A 72 -0.67 14.75 4.31
CA LYS A 72 0.07 15.79 3.58
C LYS A 72 -0.63 16.25 2.29
N TRP A 73 -1.26 15.32 1.56
CA TRP A 73 -1.93 15.59 0.27
C TRP A 73 -3.44 15.74 0.38
N LEU A 74 -4.03 15.53 1.56
CA LEU A 74 -5.47 15.58 1.77
C LEU A 74 -5.81 16.36 3.06
N PRO A 75 -5.52 17.68 3.12
CA PRO A 75 -5.87 18.49 4.28
C PRO A 75 -7.38 18.70 4.31
N VAL A 76 -8.03 18.25 5.39
CA VAL A 76 -9.47 18.47 5.62
C VAL A 76 -9.65 19.46 6.74
N GLN A 77 -9.98 20.68 6.41
CA GLN A 77 -10.27 21.76 7.39
C GLN A 77 -11.75 21.90 7.67
N THR A 78 -12.61 21.43 6.76
CA THR A 78 -14.07 21.51 6.90
C THR A 78 -14.73 20.22 6.41
N VAL A 79 -15.77 19.77 7.12
CA VAL A 79 -16.57 18.61 6.71
C VAL A 79 -17.91 19.13 6.17
N ARG A 80 -18.00 19.31 4.85
CA ARG A 80 -19.17 19.86 4.16
C ARG A 80 -19.60 18.91 3.03
N SER A 81 -20.91 18.78 2.84
CA SER A 81 -21.46 17.90 1.79
C SER A 81 -21.27 18.41 0.36
N ASP A 82 -20.86 19.65 0.19
CA ASP A 82 -20.58 20.27 -1.11
C ASP A 82 -19.10 20.14 -1.55
N THR A 83 -18.29 19.42 -0.80
CA THR A 83 -16.93 19.02 -1.20
C THR A 83 -16.85 17.50 -1.30
N PRO A 84 -16.08 16.92 -2.26
CA PRO A 84 -15.99 15.47 -2.41
C PRO A 84 -15.59 14.77 -1.12
N GLN A 85 -14.53 15.24 -0.46
CA GLN A 85 -14.05 14.62 0.79
C GLN A 85 -15.03 14.77 1.94
N GLY A 86 -15.62 15.96 2.10
CA GLY A 86 -16.63 16.18 3.15
C GLY A 86 -17.90 15.37 2.90
N HIS A 87 -18.30 15.18 1.64
CA HIS A 87 -19.41 14.30 1.26
C HIS A 87 -19.14 12.86 1.69
N LEU A 88 -17.96 12.33 1.36
CA LEU A 88 -17.54 10.97 1.71
C LEU A 88 -17.54 10.75 3.23
N LEU A 89 -16.93 11.66 4.01
CA LEU A 89 -16.87 11.57 5.47
C LEU A 89 -18.28 11.60 6.09
N LEU A 90 -19.14 12.51 5.62
CA LEU A 90 -20.53 12.60 6.09
C LEU A 90 -21.35 11.37 5.70
N LYS A 91 -21.10 10.78 4.52
CA LYS A 91 -21.75 9.54 4.08
C LYS A 91 -21.42 8.39 5.01
N LEU A 92 -20.15 8.18 5.34
CA LEU A 92 -19.70 7.15 6.27
C LEU A 92 -20.34 7.36 7.65
N LEU A 93 -20.23 8.57 8.23
CA LEU A 93 -20.81 8.89 9.55
C LEU A 93 -22.32 8.66 9.62
N ARG A 94 -23.06 9.11 8.60
CA ARG A 94 -24.53 8.94 8.57
C ARG A 94 -24.99 7.49 8.47
N ASN A 95 -24.12 6.62 7.98
CA ASN A 95 -24.40 5.18 7.86
C ASN A 95 -23.72 4.35 8.99
N GLY A 96 -23.15 5.02 10.01
CA GLY A 96 -22.54 4.32 11.14
C GLY A 96 -21.28 3.53 10.76
N VAL A 97 -20.52 4.00 9.77
CA VAL A 97 -19.28 3.34 9.34
C VAL A 97 -18.09 4.12 9.87
N SER A 98 -17.27 3.47 10.67
CA SER A 98 -15.98 3.99 11.16
C SER A 98 -14.85 3.70 10.20
N ALA A 99 -13.74 4.45 10.31
CA ALA A 99 -12.55 4.25 9.50
C ALA A 99 -11.28 4.25 10.36
N VAL A 100 -10.47 3.21 10.20
CA VAL A 100 -9.11 3.08 10.74
C VAL A 100 -8.15 3.01 9.57
N CYS A 101 -7.10 3.84 9.59
CA CYS A 101 -6.11 3.91 8.54
C CYS A 101 -4.72 3.54 9.09
N MET A 102 -4.02 2.65 8.40
CA MET A 102 -2.70 2.15 8.74
C MET A 102 -1.78 2.42 7.53
N HIS A 103 -0.99 3.48 7.61
CA HIS A 103 -0.23 4.00 6.47
C HIS A 103 1.28 3.76 6.66
N THR A 104 2.09 4.79 6.87
CA THR A 104 3.55 4.63 6.95
C THR A 104 4.01 3.69 8.08
N ASN A 105 3.25 3.55 9.14
CA ASN A 105 3.51 2.53 10.15
C ASN A 105 3.34 1.09 9.60
N LEU A 106 2.41 0.87 8.68
CA LEU A 106 2.21 -0.43 8.03
C LEU A 106 3.26 -0.67 6.91
N ASP A 107 3.76 0.42 6.27
CA ASP A 107 4.88 0.31 5.33
C ASP A 107 6.15 -0.19 6.01
N LEU A 108 6.40 0.26 7.23
CA LEU A 108 7.58 -0.06 8.03
C LEU A 108 7.49 -1.41 8.75
N ALA A 109 6.27 -1.88 9.02
CA ALA A 109 6.04 -3.06 9.83
C ALA A 109 6.62 -4.33 9.20
N GLU A 110 7.09 -5.24 10.06
CA GLU A 110 7.37 -6.63 9.66
C GLU A 110 6.06 -7.29 9.18
N GLY A 111 6.10 -7.91 8.01
CA GLY A 111 4.90 -8.43 7.33
C GLY A 111 3.97 -7.34 6.77
N GLY A 112 4.39 -6.09 6.74
CA GLY A 112 3.66 -4.96 6.19
C GLY A 112 3.78 -4.84 4.66
N VAL A 113 3.55 -3.63 4.14
CA VAL A 113 3.44 -3.37 2.68
C VAL A 113 4.66 -3.88 1.94
N ASN A 114 5.86 -3.49 2.38
CA ASN A 114 7.09 -3.79 1.65
C ASN A 114 7.52 -5.25 1.76
N ASP A 115 7.21 -5.92 2.86
CA ASP A 115 7.41 -7.36 2.98
C ASP A 115 6.42 -8.12 2.07
N CYS A 116 5.14 -7.72 2.03
CA CYS A 116 4.14 -8.28 1.12
C CYS A 116 4.53 -8.11 -0.35
N LEU A 117 5.09 -6.94 -0.71
CA LEU A 117 5.60 -6.69 -2.06
C LEU A 117 6.78 -7.60 -2.40
N ALA A 118 7.76 -7.72 -1.50
CA ALA A 118 8.92 -8.61 -1.67
C ALA A 118 8.50 -10.09 -1.81
N GLU A 119 7.56 -10.55 -0.97
CA GLU A 119 6.99 -11.90 -1.04
C GLU A 119 6.26 -12.13 -2.37
N THR A 120 5.44 -11.18 -2.82
CA THR A 120 4.68 -11.26 -4.08
C THR A 120 5.62 -11.35 -5.28
N LEU A 121 6.74 -10.64 -5.23
CA LEU A 121 7.80 -10.70 -6.24
C LEU A 121 8.77 -11.88 -6.05
N LYS A 122 8.51 -12.75 -5.06
CA LYS A 122 9.29 -13.97 -4.79
C LYS A 122 10.78 -13.70 -4.54
N LEU A 123 11.09 -12.62 -3.85
CA LEU A 123 12.46 -12.35 -3.44
C LEU A 123 12.88 -13.37 -2.38
N VAL A 124 14.09 -13.88 -2.55
CA VAL A 124 14.75 -14.81 -1.60
C VAL A 124 15.49 -13.97 -0.57
N ASP A 125 15.37 -14.37 0.71
CA ASP A 125 15.98 -13.71 1.86
C ASP A 125 15.73 -12.19 1.87
N PRO A 126 14.46 -11.74 1.81
CA PRO A 126 14.16 -10.31 1.85
C PRO A 126 14.54 -9.72 3.22
N GLY A 127 15.12 -8.53 3.20
CA GLY A 127 15.49 -7.79 4.39
C GLY A 127 15.50 -6.29 4.14
N PRO A 128 15.76 -5.48 5.18
CA PRO A 128 15.83 -4.02 5.05
C PRO A 128 16.83 -3.59 3.96
N LEU A 129 16.46 -2.58 3.18
CA LEU A 129 17.36 -2.01 2.17
C LEU A 129 18.57 -1.28 2.80
N GLY A 130 18.41 -0.80 4.04
CA GLY A 130 19.41 -0.02 4.76
C GLY A 130 19.21 1.49 4.61
N ASP A 131 18.05 1.91 4.14
CA ASP A 131 17.56 3.28 4.18
C ASP A 131 17.39 3.76 5.64
N GLU A 132 17.51 5.08 5.86
CA GLU A 132 17.44 5.68 7.20
C GLU A 132 16.11 5.37 7.90
N ASP A 133 15.03 5.37 7.16
CA ASP A 133 13.68 5.14 7.69
C ASP A 133 13.36 3.64 7.87
N GLY A 134 14.11 2.73 7.21
CA GLY A 134 13.84 1.28 7.21
C GLY A 134 12.60 0.87 6.40
N LEU A 135 12.19 1.72 5.45
CA LEU A 135 10.95 1.54 4.69
C LEU A 135 11.08 0.42 3.66
N CYS A 136 12.10 0.52 2.81
CA CYS A 136 12.27 -0.37 1.67
C CYS A 136 12.85 -1.75 2.04
N ARG A 137 12.65 -2.71 1.16
CA ARG A 137 13.24 -4.06 1.28
C ARG A 137 14.14 -4.34 0.09
N MET A 138 15.09 -5.25 0.27
CA MET A 138 15.85 -5.84 -0.82
C MET A 138 16.00 -7.34 -0.63
N GLY A 139 16.17 -8.04 -1.73
CA GLY A 139 16.41 -9.48 -1.75
C GLY A 139 16.98 -9.91 -3.08
N THR A 140 17.06 -11.22 -3.32
CA THR A 140 17.56 -11.75 -4.59
C THR A 140 16.50 -12.58 -5.30
N LEU A 141 16.59 -12.66 -6.62
CA LEU A 141 15.85 -13.67 -7.38
C LEU A 141 16.52 -15.04 -7.20
N ALA A 142 15.74 -16.11 -7.21
CA ALA A 142 16.28 -17.48 -7.18
C ALA A 142 17.23 -17.79 -8.33
N ALA A 143 17.05 -17.12 -9.47
CA ALA A 143 17.96 -17.12 -10.62
C ALA A 143 17.91 -15.76 -11.33
N PRO A 144 19.07 -15.26 -11.82
CA PRO A 144 19.10 -14.05 -12.61
C PRO A 144 18.26 -14.16 -13.89
N MET A 145 17.63 -13.05 -14.32
CA MET A 145 16.87 -13.03 -15.57
C MET A 145 17.00 -11.68 -16.29
N PRO A 146 16.71 -11.63 -17.62
CA PRO A 146 16.64 -10.37 -18.35
C PRO A 146 15.57 -9.42 -17.81
N LEU A 147 15.83 -8.10 -17.85
CA LEU A 147 14.89 -7.08 -17.35
C LEU A 147 13.49 -7.18 -17.97
N ALA A 148 13.39 -7.41 -19.28
CA ALA A 148 12.09 -7.52 -19.95
C ALA A 148 11.25 -8.71 -19.42
N ASP A 149 11.90 -9.82 -19.06
CA ASP A 149 11.24 -10.99 -18.47
C ASP A 149 10.81 -10.71 -17.04
N PHE A 150 11.66 -10.01 -16.27
CA PHE A 150 11.32 -9.59 -14.91
C PHE A 150 10.18 -8.55 -14.92
N ALA A 151 10.20 -7.55 -15.80
CA ALA A 151 9.11 -6.58 -15.94
C ALA A 151 7.77 -7.28 -16.27
N ARG A 152 7.79 -8.28 -17.15
CA ARG A 152 6.61 -9.11 -17.44
C ARG A 152 6.16 -9.92 -16.21
N PHE A 153 7.09 -10.46 -15.45
CA PHE A 153 6.81 -11.17 -14.20
C PHE A 153 6.18 -10.22 -13.16
N VAL A 154 6.76 -9.04 -12.92
CA VAL A 154 6.23 -8.00 -12.02
C VAL A 154 4.80 -7.63 -12.41
N CYS A 155 4.58 -7.29 -13.69
CA CYS A 155 3.25 -6.92 -14.19
C CYS A 155 2.21 -8.02 -13.91
N LYS A 156 2.56 -9.28 -14.11
CA LYS A 156 1.68 -10.42 -13.86
C LYS A 156 1.48 -10.69 -12.35
N ALA A 157 2.55 -10.65 -11.56
CA ALA A 157 2.52 -10.97 -10.13
C ALA A 157 1.67 -9.97 -9.35
N LEU A 158 1.77 -8.68 -9.70
CA LEU A 158 1.04 -7.58 -9.07
C LEU A 158 -0.30 -7.27 -9.78
N ASN A 159 -0.65 -8.02 -10.82
CA ASN A 159 -1.88 -7.78 -11.62
C ASN A 159 -1.96 -6.34 -12.16
N CYS A 160 -0.82 -5.78 -12.61
CA CYS A 160 -0.76 -4.42 -13.15
C CYS A 160 -1.49 -4.31 -14.49
N ASN A 161 -2.03 -3.13 -14.79
CA ASN A 161 -2.53 -2.79 -16.14
C ASN A 161 -1.40 -2.55 -17.14
N GLY A 162 -0.15 -2.37 -16.66
CA GLY A 162 1.07 -2.12 -17.39
C GLY A 162 2.17 -1.71 -16.43
N VAL A 163 3.41 -1.72 -16.87
CA VAL A 163 4.57 -1.20 -16.14
C VAL A 163 5.39 -0.27 -17.02
N ARG A 164 6.00 0.75 -16.43
CA ARG A 164 7.04 1.57 -17.07
C ARG A 164 8.38 1.09 -16.56
N TYR A 165 9.41 1.06 -17.42
CA TYR A 165 10.74 0.71 -16.94
C TYR A 165 11.85 1.42 -17.71
N ALA A 166 13.01 1.59 -17.07
CA ALA A 166 14.25 2.02 -17.68
C ALA A 166 15.28 0.90 -17.59
N ASP A 167 15.99 0.67 -18.69
CA ASP A 167 16.99 -0.38 -18.82
C ASP A 167 18.41 0.23 -18.69
N ALA A 168 19.10 -0.11 -17.62
CA ALA A 168 20.50 0.23 -17.38
C ALA A 168 21.47 -0.85 -17.91
N GLY A 169 20.99 -1.81 -18.67
CA GLY A 169 21.79 -2.92 -19.21
C GLY A 169 22.18 -3.96 -18.14
N LYS A 170 21.49 -4.01 -17.01
CA LYS A 170 21.77 -4.97 -15.95
C LYS A 170 20.87 -6.19 -16.06
N ILE A 171 21.46 -7.36 -15.83
CA ILE A 171 20.68 -8.58 -15.53
C ILE A 171 20.08 -8.44 -14.15
N VAL A 172 18.81 -8.76 -14.00
CA VAL A 172 18.08 -8.65 -12.73
C VAL A 172 18.41 -9.84 -11.85
N HIS A 173 18.93 -9.54 -10.65
CA HIS A 173 19.21 -10.55 -9.63
C HIS A 173 19.02 -10.00 -8.21
N ARG A 174 19.64 -8.83 -7.89
CA ARG A 174 19.52 -8.17 -6.58
C ARG A 174 18.55 -7.01 -6.69
N VAL A 175 17.35 -7.22 -6.13
CA VAL A 175 16.21 -6.34 -6.33
C VAL A 175 15.90 -5.60 -5.04
N ALA A 176 15.77 -4.27 -5.13
CA ALA A 176 15.13 -3.46 -4.12
C ALA A 176 13.65 -3.26 -4.45
N VAL A 177 12.82 -3.14 -3.42
CA VAL A 177 11.37 -2.87 -3.55
C VAL A 177 10.93 -1.80 -2.56
N GLY A 178 10.01 -0.94 -3.03
CA GLY A 178 9.32 0.05 -2.21
C GLY A 178 7.92 0.26 -2.76
N GLY A 179 6.88 -0.09 -1.97
CA GLY A 179 5.48 0.12 -2.33
C GLY A 179 5.15 1.61 -2.38
N GLY A 180 4.24 1.98 -3.29
CA GLY A 180 3.88 3.38 -3.47
C GLY A 180 5.02 4.24 -4.01
N ALA A 181 5.06 5.51 -3.63
CA ALA A 181 5.96 6.53 -4.16
C ALA A 181 7.34 6.52 -3.45
N CYS A 182 8.12 5.45 -3.60
CA CYS A 182 9.45 5.30 -2.99
C CYS A 182 10.61 5.71 -3.91
N GLY A 183 10.38 6.53 -4.95
CA GLY A 183 11.42 6.94 -5.89
C GLY A 183 12.65 7.58 -5.26
N ASP A 184 12.50 8.26 -4.13
CA ASP A 184 13.59 8.93 -3.39
C ASP A 184 14.62 7.95 -2.80
N TYR A 185 14.30 6.65 -2.69
CA TYR A 185 15.21 5.61 -2.20
C TYR A 185 16.08 4.97 -3.30
N GLU A 186 15.99 5.45 -4.55
CA GLU A 186 16.79 4.92 -5.66
C GLU A 186 18.30 4.92 -5.38
N GLU A 187 18.83 6.02 -4.83
CA GLU A 187 20.25 6.14 -4.52
C GLU A 187 20.70 5.18 -3.41
N VAL A 188 19.80 4.91 -2.44
CA VAL A 188 20.06 3.91 -1.40
C VAL A 188 20.13 2.51 -2.01
N ALA A 189 19.21 2.19 -2.95
CA ALA A 189 19.24 0.92 -3.67
C ALA A 189 20.53 0.73 -4.47
N VAL A 190 21.01 1.78 -5.15
CA VAL A 190 22.32 1.77 -5.83
C VAL A 190 23.46 1.52 -4.84
N ALA A 191 23.50 2.25 -3.72
CA ALA A 191 24.53 2.10 -2.69
C ALA A 191 24.53 0.71 -2.05
N ALA A 192 23.34 0.09 -1.90
CA ALA A 192 23.19 -1.28 -1.44
C ALA A 192 23.60 -2.34 -2.48
N GLY A 193 23.99 -1.92 -3.69
CA GLY A 193 24.41 -2.80 -4.78
C GLY A 193 23.25 -3.56 -5.45
N CYS A 194 22.04 -3.02 -5.41
CA CYS A 194 20.93 -3.54 -6.17
C CYS A 194 21.12 -3.23 -7.67
N ASP A 195 20.74 -4.16 -8.53
CA ASP A 195 20.75 -3.99 -9.98
C ASP A 195 19.41 -3.48 -10.51
N THR A 196 18.35 -3.63 -9.70
CA THR A 196 16.98 -3.27 -10.07
C THR A 196 16.20 -2.75 -8.86
N PHE A 197 15.40 -1.70 -9.08
CA PHE A 197 14.47 -1.17 -8.08
C PHE A 197 13.04 -1.16 -8.63
N VAL A 198 12.12 -1.77 -7.88
CA VAL A 198 10.67 -1.81 -8.19
C VAL A 198 9.94 -0.91 -7.21
N THR A 199 9.23 0.09 -7.72
CA THR A 199 8.45 1.05 -6.94
C THR A 199 7.33 1.64 -7.80
N SER A 200 6.82 2.83 -7.47
CA SER A 200 5.86 3.58 -8.29
C SER A 200 6.11 5.07 -8.30
N ASP A 201 5.29 5.78 -9.07
CA ASP A 201 5.24 7.25 -9.18
C ASP A 201 6.59 7.88 -9.56
N LEU A 202 7.41 7.14 -10.32
CA LEU A 202 8.71 7.59 -10.76
C LEU A 202 8.58 8.76 -11.75
N THR A 203 9.41 9.77 -11.53
CA THR A 203 9.48 10.92 -12.42
C THR A 203 10.20 10.60 -13.73
N TYR A 204 9.98 11.42 -14.76
CA TYR A 204 10.71 11.31 -16.03
C TYR A 204 12.24 11.34 -15.82
N HIS A 205 12.72 12.22 -14.92
CA HIS A 205 14.16 12.35 -14.68
C HIS A 205 14.76 11.13 -13.98
N ALA A 206 14.02 10.46 -13.07
CA ALA A 206 14.47 9.20 -12.49
C ALA A 206 14.75 8.16 -13.59
N PHE A 207 13.81 7.98 -14.52
CA PHE A 207 14.04 7.08 -15.67
C PHE A 207 15.19 7.51 -16.57
N LEU A 208 15.34 8.82 -16.82
CA LEU A 208 16.42 9.34 -17.66
C LEU A 208 17.80 9.05 -17.09
N ASP A 209 17.93 9.17 -15.76
CA ASP A 209 19.20 9.06 -15.05
C ASP A 209 19.58 7.61 -14.70
N ALA A 210 18.63 6.69 -14.75
CA ALA A 210 18.77 5.29 -14.33
C ALA A 210 19.99 4.58 -14.96
N ALA A 211 20.19 4.73 -16.26
CA ALA A 211 21.32 4.14 -16.97
C ALA A 211 22.67 4.70 -16.47
N GLY A 212 22.74 6.01 -16.20
CA GLY A 212 23.93 6.66 -15.65
C GLY A 212 24.24 6.22 -14.22
N LYS A 213 23.20 5.96 -13.43
CA LYS A 213 23.30 5.43 -12.06
C LYS A 213 23.57 3.91 -12.02
N GLY A 214 23.34 3.21 -13.13
CA GLY A 214 23.61 1.77 -13.29
C GLY A 214 22.59 0.87 -12.58
N ILE A 215 21.33 1.31 -12.49
CA ILE A 215 20.22 0.56 -11.89
C ILE A 215 19.02 0.52 -12.83
N ASN A 216 18.43 -0.65 -13.03
CA ASN A 216 17.15 -0.76 -13.71
C ASN A 216 16.04 -0.23 -12.83
N LEU A 217 15.10 0.52 -13.39
CA LEU A 217 13.92 0.99 -12.67
C LEU A 217 12.66 0.36 -13.24
N ILE A 218 11.75 -0.07 -12.37
CA ILE A 218 10.42 -0.52 -12.75
C ILE A 218 9.41 0.26 -11.90
N ASP A 219 8.54 1.00 -12.58
CA ASP A 219 7.36 1.61 -12.00
C ASP A 219 6.17 0.69 -12.29
N ALA A 220 5.71 0.02 -11.26
CA ALA A 220 4.65 -0.98 -11.34
C ALA A 220 3.27 -0.44 -10.95
N GLY A 221 3.19 0.87 -10.65
CA GLY A 221 1.97 1.56 -10.22
C GLY A 221 1.78 1.53 -8.70
N HIS A 222 1.18 2.60 -8.17
CA HIS A 222 0.97 2.79 -6.74
C HIS A 222 0.09 1.68 -6.16
N PHE A 223 -1.15 1.60 -6.64
CA PHE A 223 -2.10 0.59 -6.20
C PHE A 223 -1.56 -0.85 -6.27
N PRO A 224 -0.96 -1.33 -7.39
CA PRO A 224 -0.51 -2.71 -7.47
C PRO A 224 0.65 -3.04 -6.51
N THR A 225 1.51 -2.07 -6.20
CA THR A 225 2.66 -2.29 -5.30
C THR A 225 2.26 -2.37 -3.83
N GLU A 226 1.13 -1.79 -3.44
CA GLU A 226 0.66 -1.76 -2.04
C GLU A 226 -0.54 -2.68 -1.78
N ASP A 227 -1.41 -2.92 -2.78
CA ASP A 227 -2.64 -3.71 -2.62
C ASP A 227 -2.45 -5.13 -2.01
N PRO A 228 -1.30 -5.82 -2.18
CA PRO A 228 -1.04 -7.09 -1.52
C PRO A 228 -1.19 -7.05 0.01
N VAL A 229 -0.91 -5.92 0.67
CA VAL A 229 -1.04 -5.77 2.14
C VAL A 229 -2.49 -5.90 2.60
N CYS A 230 -3.46 -5.51 1.77
CA CYS A 230 -4.88 -5.62 2.14
C CYS A 230 -5.27 -7.06 2.48
N GLN A 231 -4.75 -8.05 1.74
CA GLN A 231 -5.00 -9.46 2.02
C GLN A 231 -4.31 -9.91 3.31
N ARG A 232 -3.14 -9.37 3.62
CA ARG A 232 -2.42 -9.63 4.89
C ARG A 232 -3.24 -9.09 6.07
N VAL A 233 -3.79 -7.89 5.98
CA VAL A 233 -4.65 -7.30 7.02
C VAL A 233 -5.92 -8.13 7.22
N VAL A 234 -6.55 -8.60 6.14
CA VAL A 234 -7.71 -9.52 6.21
C VAL A 234 -7.34 -10.79 6.97
N ALA A 235 -6.22 -11.42 6.63
CA ALA A 235 -5.77 -12.66 7.28
C ALA A 235 -5.50 -12.43 8.78
N TYR A 236 -4.78 -11.35 9.11
CA TYR A 236 -4.46 -10.98 10.49
C TYR A 236 -5.71 -10.75 11.34
N LEU A 237 -6.67 -9.98 10.83
CA LEU A 237 -7.91 -9.70 11.58
C LEU A 237 -8.79 -10.94 11.73
N ASN A 238 -8.87 -11.82 10.73
CA ASN A 238 -9.59 -13.10 10.85
C ASN A 238 -8.94 -14.05 11.86
N GLU A 239 -7.62 -14.06 11.96
CA GLU A 239 -6.90 -14.85 12.97
C GLU A 239 -7.14 -14.27 14.39
N ARG A 240 -7.06 -12.96 14.52
CA ARG A 240 -7.15 -12.26 15.81
C ARG A 240 -8.57 -12.21 16.36
N PHE A 241 -9.57 -12.12 15.47
CA PHE A 241 -10.99 -12.01 15.78
C PHE A 241 -11.82 -12.97 14.93
N PRO A 242 -11.82 -14.28 15.24
CA PRO A 242 -12.52 -15.29 14.43
C PRO A 242 -14.03 -15.08 14.29
N GLU A 243 -14.64 -14.26 15.19
CA GLU A 243 -16.05 -13.90 15.16
C GLU A 243 -16.40 -12.80 14.18
N LEU A 244 -15.37 -12.08 13.61
CA LEU A 244 -15.60 -11.05 12.62
C LEU A 244 -15.75 -11.64 11.20
N SER A 245 -16.55 -10.99 10.40
CA SER A 245 -16.54 -11.18 8.95
C SER A 245 -15.65 -10.11 8.31
N VAL A 246 -14.41 -10.46 7.99
CA VAL A 246 -13.44 -9.53 7.39
C VAL A 246 -13.26 -9.88 5.92
N THR A 247 -13.47 -8.90 5.03
CA THR A 247 -13.35 -9.08 3.59
C THR A 247 -12.53 -7.95 2.97
N LYS A 248 -11.82 -8.27 1.88
CA LYS A 248 -11.17 -7.25 1.05
C LYS A 248 -12.20 -6.66 0.09
N SER A 249 -12.15 -5.35 -0.12
CA SER A 249 -12.99 -4.64 -1.09
C SER A 249 -12.80 -5.20 -2.51
N VAL A 250 -13.90 -5.37 -3.22
CA VAL A 250 -13.93 -5.70 -4.65
C VAL A 250 -14.25 -4.47 -5.53
N ALA A 251 -14.73 -3.40 -4.90
CA ALA A 251 -15.00 -2.14 -5.60
C ALA A 251 -13.70 -1.32 -5.82
N HIS A 252 -12.70 -1.46 -4.96
CA HIS A 252 -11.42 -0.78 -5.11
C HIS A 252 -10.53 -1.51 -6.12
N LYS A 253 -10.10 -0.80 -7.15
CA LYS A 253 -9.29 -1.34 -8.26
C LYS A 253 -8.33 -0.28 -8.75
N GLU A 254 -7.24 -0.73 -9.40
CA GLU A 254 -6.33 0.14 -10.13
C GLU A 254 -7.09 1.05 -11.12
N VAL A 255 -6.89 2.35 -10.95
CA VAL A 255 -7.57 3.39 -11.74
C VAL A 255 -6.81 3.77 -13.01
N ILE A 256 -5.48 3.54 -13.02
CA ILE A 256 -4.63 3.87 -14.15
C ILE A 256 -4.87 2.87 -15.29
N ARG A 257 -5.06 3.39 -16.48
CA ARG A 257 -5.21 2.61 -17.72
C ARG A 257 -4.13 2.99 -18.70
N TYR A 258 -3.63 2.00 -19.43
CA TYR A 258 -2.67 2.21 -20.51
C TYR A 258 -3.39 2.02 -21.84
N TYR A 259 -3.26 3.01 -22.73
CA TYR A 259 -3.67 2.86 -24.11
C TYR A 259 -2.43 2.45 -24.93
N VAL A 260 -2.53 1.32 -25.62
CA VAL A 260 -1.48 0.82 -26.51
C VAL A 260 -2.13 0.52 -27.84
N ASP A 261 -1.65 1.15 -28.91
CA ASP A 261 -2.04 0.78 -30.28
C ASP A 261 -1.50 -0.62 -30.57
N GLY A 262 -2.43 -1.54 -30.89
CA GLY A 262 -2.13 -2.93 -31.22
C GLY A 262 -1.61 -3.12 -32.66
#